data_4a8b5c90d960fe2d46af911025ee2d13
#
_entry.id   4a8b5c90d960fe2d46af911025ee2d13
#
_cell.length_a   1.000
_cell.length_b   1.000
_cell.length_c   1.000
_cell.angle_alpha   90.00
_cell.angle_beta   90.00
_cell.angle_gamma   90.00
#
_symmetry.space_group_name_H-M   'P 1'
#
loop_
_entity.id
_entity.type
_entity.pdbx_description
1 polymer ?
#
loop_
_entity_poly.entity_id
_entity_poly.type
_entity_poly.pdbx_seq_one_letter_code
_entity_poly.pdbx_strand_id
1 'polypeptide(L)'
;MKKILLLASAFLTMQINAQIQMPKASPLGKIEQKVGLADISISYSRPGKKNRDVFGEVVPFGEIWRLGANENTKISTSENLIFGKDTLKVGTYALYAKPTKE
;
A
#
# COMPACT_ATOMS: atom_id res chain seq x y z
N MET A 1 21.86 -50.99 9.18
CA MET A 1 22.23 -50.08 8.06
C MET A 1 21.03 -49.51 7.35
N LYS A 2 19.99 -50.31 7.00
CA LYS A 2 18.80 -49.77 6.32
C LYS A 2 18.00 -48.71 7.14
N LYS A 3 18.01 -48.82 8.49
CA LYS A 3 17.33 -47.84 9.37
C LYS A 3 18.01 -46.47 9.42
N ILE A 4 19.36 -46.42 9.25
CA ILE A 4 20.15 -45.19 9.23
C ILE A 4 19.94 -44.42 7.92
N LEU A 5 19.79 -45.12 6.81
CA LEU A 5 19.50 -44.54 5.49
C LEU A 5 18.08 -43.88 5.45
N LEU A 6 17.08 -44.47 6.10
CA LEU A 6 15.74 -43.92 6.23
C LEU A 6 15.72 -42.63 7.08
N LEU A 7 16.50 -42.56 8.16
CA LEU A 7 16.66 -41.36 8.98
C LEU A 7 17.36 -40.22 8.21
N ALA A 8 18.40 -40.53 7.42
CA ALA A 8 19.09 -39.54 6.61
C ALA A 8 18.20 -38.98 5.49
N SER A 9 17.34 -39.81 4.88
CA SER A 9 16.39 -39.35 3.86
C SER A 9 15.26 -38.49 4.43
N ALA A 10 14.83 -38.74 5.68
CA ALA A 10 13.85 -37.90 6.37
C ALA A 10 14.40 -36.50 6.73
N PHE A 11 15.70 -36.39 7.00
CA PHE A 11 16.35 -35.08 7.21
C PHE A 11 16.49 -34.26 5.93
N LEU A 12 16.64 -34.89 4.78
CA LEU A 12 16.75 -34.23 3.47
C LEU A 12 15.42 -33.63 2.98
N THR A 13 14.28 -34.04 3.56
CA THR A 13 12.96 -33.52 3.18
C THR A 13 12.52 -32.30 4.00
N MET A 14 13.27 -31.90 5.03
CA MET A 14 13.04 -30.61 5.69
C MET A 14 13.55 -29.48 4.82
N GLN A 15 12.78 -29.12 3.83
CA GLN A 15 12.99 -27.90 3.06
C GLN A 15 12.63 -26.72 3.97
N ILE A 16 13.65 -26.09 4.51
CA ILE A 16 13.50 -24.81 5.20
C ILE A 16 13.22 -23.77 4.12
N ASN A 17 11.94 -23.46 3.92
CA ASN A 17 11.55 -22.32 3.12
C ASN A 17 11.88 -21.03 3.89
N ALA A 18 13.15 -20.66 3.90
CA ALA A 18 13.58 -19.35 4.36
C ALA A 18 13.16 -18.33 3.29
N GLN A 19 11.96 -17.76 3.42
CA GLN A 19 11.57 -16.65 2.59
C GLN A 19 12.32 -15.41 3.04
N ILE A 20 13.28 -14.97 2.22
CA ILE A 20 13.93 -13.68 2.40
C ILE A 20 12.91 -12.62 1.96
N GLN A 21 12.35 -11.89 2.91
CA GLN A 21 11.52 -10.75 2.61
C GLN A 21 12.41 -9.56 2.26
N MET A 22 12.43 -9.22 0.98
CA MET A 22 13.12 -8.02 0.51
C MET A 22 12.23 -6.78 0.74
N PRO A 23 12.81 -5.66 1.21
CA PRO A 23 12.05 -4.41 1.29
C PRO A 23 11.51 -4.00 -0.07
N LYS A 24 10.24 -3.59 -0.12
CA LYS A 24 9.64 -3.08 -1.35
C LYS A 24 10.25 -1.74 -1.73
N ALA A 25 10.46 -1.50 -3.02
CA ALA A 25 10.95 -0.22 -3.54
C ALA A 25 10.03 0.96 -3.20
N SER A 26 8.74 0.69 -3.04
CA SER A 26 7.73 1.67 -2.63
C SER A 26 7.02 1.14 -1.38
N PRO A 27 7.60 1.32 -0.19
CA PRO A 27 7.05 0.75 1.05
C PRO A 27 5.71 1.37 1.41
N LEU A 28 4.85 0.57 2.03
CA LEU A 28 3.55 1.01 2.49
C LEU A 28 3.69 1.92 3.70
N GLY A 29 2.96 3.03 3.70
CA GLY A 29 2.75 3.91 4.84
C GLY A 29 1.29 3.85 5.26
N LYS A 30 1.05 4.04 6.55
CA LYS A 30 -0.30 4.13 7.11
C LYS A 30 -0.36 5.24 8.14
N ILE A 31 -1.38 6.06 8.06
CA ILE A 31 -1.68 7.12 9.03
C ILE A 31 -3.03 6.82 9.64
N GLU A 32 -3.12 6.88 10.96
CA GLU A 32 -4.36 6.76 11.70
C GLU A 32 -4.54 8.01 12.55
N GLN A 33 -5.71 8.62 12.49
CA GLN A 33 -6.02 9.85 13.18
C GLN A 33 -7.46 9.83 13.67
N LYS A 34 -7.66 10.22 14.91
CA LYS A 34 -8.99 10.47 15.43
C LYS A 34 -9.39 11.93 15.16
N VAL A 35 -10.52 12.13 14.52
CA VAL A 35 -11.07 13.46 14.22
C VAL A 35 -12.50 13.50 14.76
N GLY A 36 -12.70 14.20 15.87
CA GLY A 36 -13.96 14.14 16.59
C GLY A 36 -14.26 12.71 17.07
N LEU A 37 -15.37 12.14 16.62
CA LEU A 37 -15.74 10.73 16.89
C LEU A 37 -15.27 9.78 15.79
N ALA A 38 -14.74 10.28 14.68
CA ALA A 38 -14.31 9.47 13.55
C ALA A 38 -12.88 8.96 13.73
N ASP A 39 -12.69 7.67 13.47
CA ASP A 39 -11.38 7.07 13.30
C ASP A 39 -11.09 7.01 11.80
N ILE A 40 -10.09 7.78 11.37
CA ILE A 40 -9.71 7.90 9.97
C ILE A 40 -8.35 7.23 9.78
N SER A 41 -8.24 6.38 8.77
CA SER A 41 -6.96 5.80 8.37
C SER A 41 -6.72 5.99 6.87
N ILE A 42 -5.47 6.27 6.53
CA ILE A 42 -5.03 6.39 5.13
C ILE A 42 -3.84 5.47 4.93
N SER A 43 -3.92 4.60 3.93
CA SER A 43 -2.81 3.74 3.53
C SER A 43 -2.35 4.10 2.12
N TYR A 44 -1.05 4.17 1.92
CA TYR A 44 -0.45 4.59 0.66
C TYR A 44 0.94 3.99 0.49
N SER A 45 1.34 3.75 -0.75
CA SER A 45 2.71 3.35 -1.06
C SER A 45 3.57 4.58 -1.31
N ARG A 46 4.81 4.55 -0.81
CA ARG A 46 5.74 5.70 -0.85
C ARG A 46 6.84 5.47 -1.88
N PRO A 47 6.60 5.80 -3.16
CA PRO A 47 7.65 5.70 -4.17
C PRO A 47 8.71 6.77 -3.98
N GLY A 48 9.98 6.43 -4.24
CA GLY A 48 11.06 7.39 -4.27
C GLY A 48 10.99 8.29 -5.52
N LYS A 49 11.34 9.54 -5.38
CA LYS A 49 11.43 10.49 -6.51
C LYS A 49 12.52 10.10 -7.50
N LYS A 50 13.69 9.67 -7.03
CA LYS A 50 14.84 9.22 -7.82
C LYS A 50 15.27 10.22 -8.90
N ASN A 51 15.41 11.49 -8.54
CA ASN A 51 15.79 12.58 -9.45
C ASN A 51 14.91 12.76 -10.68
N ARG A 52 13.66 12.28 -10.63
CA ARG A 52 12.67 12.44 -11.70
C ARG A 52 11.78 13.65 -11.44
N ASP A 53 11.29 14.28 -12.49
CA ASP A 53 10.19 15.23 -12.38
C ASP A 53 8.89 14.48 -12.13
N VAL A 54 8.29 14.68 -10.95
CA VAL A 54 7.09 13.94 -10.55
C VAL A 54 5.90 14.38 -11.38
N PHE A 55 5.59 15.68 -11.34
CA PHE A 55 4.45 16.20 -12.10
C PHE A 55 4.85 16.52 -13.54
N GLY A 56 4.15 15.91 -14.47
CA GLY A 56 4.39 16.01 -15.91
C GLY A 56 5.16 14.84 -16.50
N GLU A 57 6.07 14.22 -15.76
CA GLU A 57 6.87 13.08 -16.22
C GLU A 57 6.39 11.75 -15.61
N VAL A 58 6.54 11.58 -14.30
CA VAL A 58 6.09 10.36 -13.59
C VAL A 58 4.57 10.31 -13.50
N VAL A 59 3.95 11.45 -13.23
CA VAL A 59 2.50 11.63 -13.15
C VAL A 59 2.09 12.61 -14.24
N PRO A 60 1.61 12.13 -15.40
CA PRO A 60 1.20 13.01 -16.50
C PRO A 60 0.04 13.92 -16.11
N PHE A 61 0.07 15.15 -16.58
CA PHE A 61 -1.06 16.07 -16.40
C PHE A 61 -2.28 15.61 -17.20
N GLY A 62 -3.45 15.78 -16.60
CA GLY A 62 -4.71 15.43 -17.26
C GLY A 62 -5.08 13.96 -17.22
N GLU A 63 -4.27 13.11 -16.64
CA GLU A 63 -4.55 11.68 -16.45
C GLU A 63 -4.90 11.34 -15.01
N ILE A 64 -5.67 10.28 -14.82
CA ILE A 64 -6.03 9.81 -13.48
C ILE A 64 -4.83 9.14 -12.83
N TRP A 65 -4.49 9.60 -11.63
CA TRP A 65 -3.39 9.09 -10.83
C TRP A 65 -3.92 8.46 -9.53
N ARG A 66 -3.41 7.30 -9.19
CA ARG A 66 -3.77 6.55 -7.96
C ARG A 66 -3.10 7.06 -6.68
N LEU A 67 -2.44 8.20 -6.72
CA LEU A 67 -1.78 8.86 -5.58
C LEU A 67 -0.71 8.00 -4.89
N GLY A 68 0.03 7.25 -5.67
CA GLY A 68 1.11 6.41 -5.16
C GLY A 68 1.59 5.40 -6.19
N ALA A 69 2.23 4.35 -5.71
CA ALA A 69 2.74 3.25 -6.51
C ALA A 69 2.11 1.93 -6.05
N ASN A 70 2.18 0.89 -6.88
CA ASN A 70 1.63 -0.44 -6.61
C ASN A 70 0.12 -0.39 -6.36
N GLU A 71 -0.30 -0.56 -5.12
CA GLU A 71 -1.71 -0.45 -4.74
C GLU A 71 -2.17 1.00 -4.69
N ASN A 72 -3.44 1.23 -4.95
CA ASN A 72 -4.03 2.56 -4.83
C ASN A 72 -4.05 3.03 -3.36
N THR A 73 -3.97 4.34 -3.19
CA THR A 73 -4.16 4.97 -1.88
C THR A 73 -5.59 4.77 -1.42
N LYS A 74 -5.78 4.39 -0.18
CA LYS A 74 -7.09 4.12 0.42
C LYS A 74 -7.32 4.99 1.65
N ILE A 75 -8.55 5.44 1.80
CA ILE A 75 -9.03 6.10 3.02
C ILE A 75 -10.16 5.29 3.63
N SER A 76 -10.10 5.08 4.94
CA SER A 76 -11.16 4.44 5.71
C SER A 76 -11.65 5.36 6.80
N THR A 77 -12.95 5.39 7.03
CA THR A 77 -13.54 6.17 8.11
C THR A 77 -14.59 5.37 8.85
N SER A 78 -14.63 5.52 10.17
CA SER A 78 -15.62 4.89 11.03
C SER A 78 -16.92 5.67 11.14
N GLU A 79 -16.93 6.93 10.70
CA GLU A 79 -18.08 7.83 10.73
C GLU A 79 -18.25 8.54 9.40
N ASN A 80 -19.45 9.04 9.13
CA ASN A 80 -19.67 9.87 7.95
C ASN A 80 -18.86 11.17 8.04
N LEU A 81 -18.18 11.52 6.94
CA LEU A 81 -17.39 12.74 6.83
C LEU A 81 -18.05 13.71 5.87
N ILE A 82 -18.04 14.99 6.23
CA ILE A 82 -18.54 16.06 5.39
C ILE A 82 -17.37 16.82 4.77
N PHE A 83 -17.30 16.77 3.43
CA PHE A 83 -16.33 17.54 2.64
C PHE A 83 -17.07 18.64 1.88
N GLY A 84 -17.06 19.86 2.43
CA GLY A 84 -17.82 20.95 1.83
C GLY A 84 -19.32 20.65 1.77
N LYS A 85 -19.85 20.40 0.57
CA LYS A 85 -21.27 20.04 0.35
C LYS A 85 -21.51 18.54 0.28
N ASP A 86 -20.45 17.75 0.16
CA ASP A 86 -20.53 16.32 -0.07
C ASP A 86 -20.31 15.52 1.22
N THR A 87 -21.02 14.41 1.35
CA THR A 87 -20.89 13.50 2.47
C THR A 87 -20.26 12.20 2.02
N LEU A 88 -19.14 11.85 2.66
CA LEU A 88 -18.50 10.54 2.52
C LEU A 88 -19.03 9.62 3.61
N LYS A 89 -19.76 8.58 3.22
CA LYS A 89 -20.32 7.61 4.16
C LYS A 89 -19.24 6.72 4.77
N VAL A 90 -19.53 6.13 5.92
CA VAL A 90 -18.69 5.11 6.55
C VAL A 90 -18.25 4.06 5.54
N GLY A 91 -16.98 3.73 5.51
CA GLY A 91 -16.41 2.71 4.62
C GLY A 91 -14.97 2.95 4.25
N THR A 92 -14.49 2.16 3.31
CA THR A 92 -13.14 2.25 2.73
C THR A 92 -13.24 2.63 1.27
N TYR A 93 -12.45 3.63 0.86
CA TYR A 93 -12.49 4.22 -0.47
C TYR A 93 -11.09 4.24 -1.09
N ALA A 94 -11.02 4.01 -2.39
CA ALA A 94 -9.83 4.27 -3.17
C ALA A 94 -9.79 5.75 -3.57
N LEU A 95 -8.61 6.38 -3.41
CA LEU A 95 -8.40 7.77 -3.79
C LEU A 95 -7.68 7.86 -5.12
N TYR A 96 -8.18 8.73 -5.98
CA TYR A 96 -7.58 9.08 -7.26
C TYR A 96 -7.54 10.59 -7.42
N ALA A 97 -6.56 11.08 -8.14
CA ALA A 97 -6.45 12.49 -8.48
C ALA A 97 -6.20 12.66 -9.98
N LYS A 98 -6.59 13.79 -10.51
CA LYS A 98 -6.27 14.20 -11.87
C LYS A 98 -5.51 15.49 -11.81
N PRO A 99 -4.16 15.45 -11.83
CA PRO A 99 -3.37 16.67 -11.73
C PRO A 99 -3.52 17.53 -12.98
N THR A 100 -3.60 18.83 -12.76
CA THR A 100 -3.63 19.83 -13.82
C THR A 100 -2.48 20.81 -13.60
N LYS A 101 -2.14 21.59 -14.63
CA LYS A 101 -1.08 22.60 -14.52
C LYS A 101 -1.49 23.83 -13.70
N GLU A 102 -2.79 23.98 -13.47
CA GLU A 102 -3.38 25.10 -12.71
C GLU A 102 -3.98 24.62 -11.39
#